data_5f42bac88b3b82bf44204ac9c15a3090
#
_entry.id   5f42bac88b3b82bf44204ac9c15a3090
#
_cell.length_a   1.000
_cell.length_b   1.000
_cell.length_c   1.000
_cell.angle_alpha   90.00
_cell.angle_beta   90.00
_cell.angle_gamma   90.00
#
_symmetry.space_group_name_H-M   'P 1'
#
loop_
_entity.id
_entity.type
_entity.pdbx_description
1 polymer ?
#
loop_
_entity_poly.entity_id
_entity_poly.type
_entity_poly.pdbx_seq_one_letter_code
_entity_poly.pdbx_strand_id
1 'polypeptide(L)'
;FRSKAKEHGLRITIDYRNGGLHQLLNLIKDEGMLENCNFTFSKEYHAKCFRKMAPEVRTLQAYIKSEKDIEHVVKELHPDIAVVWIDSLTPQFVKKCREHNLQVLALVLGLDDKTEENQKAVDLGVDIIATDHPEKFIMKYGKPSM
;
A
#
# COMPACT_ATOMS: atom_id res chain seq x y z
N PHE A 1 21.75 1.18 4.97
CA PHE A 1 20.26 1.19 4.95
C PHE A 1 19.67 -0.22 4.87
N ARG A 2 20.26 -1.07 4.02
CA ARG A 2 19.87 -2.47 3.77
C ARG A 2 19.81 -3.33 5.05
N SER A 3 20.88 -3.30 5.87
CA SER A 3 20.96 -4.16 7.04
C SER A 3 19.89 -3.84 8.08
N LYS A 4 19.66 -2.56 8.37
CA LYS A 4 18.73 -2.12 9.41
C LYS A 4 17.26 -2.44 9.08
N ALA A 5 16.82 -2.22 7.84
CA ALA A 5 15.46 -2.55 7.44
C ALA A 5 15.17 -4.05 7.58
N LYS A 6 16.12 -4.88 7.12
CA LYS A 6 15.99 -6.34 7.18
C LYS A 6 16.07 -6.89 8.61
N GLU A 7 17.00 -6.37 9.42
CA GLU A 7 17.17 -6.74 10.83
C GLU A 7 15.94 -6.44 11.69
N HIS A 8 15.22 -5.37 11.35
CA HIS A 8 14.04 -4.94 12.10
C HIS A 8 12.71 -5.35 11.46
N GLY A 9 12.73 -6.18 10.42
CA GLY A 9 11.52 -6.65 9.73
C GLY A 9 10.72 -5.52 9.06
N LEU A 10 11.38 -4.39 8.75
CA LEU A 10 10.73 -3.26 8.12
C LEU A 10 10.48 -3.52 6.63
N ARG A 11 9.33 -3.07 6.15
CA ARG A 11 9.03 -2.98 4.72
C ARG A 11 9.23 -1.56 4.23
N ILE A 12 9.69 -1.45 2.97
CA ILE A 12 9.96 -0.16 2.32
C ILE A 12 8.92 0.04 1.23
N THR A 13 8.20 1.15 1.26
CA THR A 13 7.33 1.54 0.14
C THR A 13 8.10 2.40 -0.84
N ILE A 14 8.17 1.94 -2.08
CA ILE A 14 8.81 2.63 -3.20
C ILE A 14 7.74 3.37 -3.99
N ASP A 15 7.70 4.69 -3.86
CA ASP A 15 6.85 5.56 -4.67
C ASP A 15 7.60 5.93 -5.95
N TYR A 16 7.39 5.12 -7.00
CA TYR A 16 8.06 5.33 -8.27
C TYR A 16 7.34 6.39 -9.11
N ARG A 17 8.06 7.43 -9.48
CA ARG A 17 7.51 8.53 -10.27
C ARG A 17 8.06 8.61 -11.69
N ASN A 18 9.38 8.44 -11.83
CA ASN A 18 10.08 8.45 -13.13
C ASN A 18 11.49 7.87 -12.98
N GLY A 19 12.17 7.65 -14.11
CA GLY A 19 13.55 7.14 -14.16
C GLY A 19 13.64 5.75 -14.76
N GLY A 20 14.73 5.03 -14.44
CA GLY A 20 14.99 3.69 -14.93
C GLY A 20 14.32 2.62 -14.08
N LEU A 21 13.09 2.22 -14.40
CA LEU A 21 12.37 1.17 -13.65
C LEU A 21 13.13 -0.15 -13.66
N HIS A 22 13.75 -0.50 -14.78
CA HIS A 22 14.53 -1.72 -14.92
C HIS A 22 15.77 -1.71 -14.00
N GLN A 23 16.50 -0.60 -13.96
CA GLN A 23 17.67 -0.45 -13.11
C GLN A 23 17.28 -0.51 -11.63
N LEU A 24 16.17 0.13 -11.25
CA LEU A 24 15.63 0.08 -9.89
C LEU A 24 15.30 -1.37 -9.48
N LEU A 25 14.58 -2.10 -10.34
CA LEU A 25 14.23 -3.50 -10.06
C LEU A 25 15.46 -4.39 -9.94
N ASN A 26 16.45 -4.23 -10.82
CA ASN A 26 17.70 -4.99 -10.74
C ASN A 26 18.41 -4.70 -9.42
N LEU A 27 18.55 -3.43 -9.05
CA LEU A 27 19.16 -3.05 -7.77
C LEU A 27 18.47 -3.71 -6.58
N ILE A 28 17.12 -3.69 -6.55
CA ILE A 28 16.33 -4.28 -5.46
C ILE A 28 16.51 -5.80 -5.42
N LYS A 29 16.55 -6.46 -6.59
CA LYS A 29 16.80 -7.90 -6.71
C LYS A 29 18.20 -8.27 -6.26
N ASP A 30 19.22 -7.54 -6.72
CA ASP A 30 20.64 -7.77 -6.37
C ASP A 30 20.85 -7.59 -4.85
N GLU A 31 20.13 -6.66 -4.25
CA GLU A 31 20.14 -6.43 -2.80
C GLU A 31 19.31 -7.47 -2.00
N GLY A 32 18.60 -8.38 -2.66
CA GLY A 32 17.73 -9.36 -2.01
C GLY A 32 16.60 -8.74 -1.21
N MET A 33 16.10 -7.57 -1.64
CA MET A 33 15.10 -6.76 -0.91
C MET A 33 13.70 -6.83 -1.52
N LEU A 34 13.50 -7.62 -2.58
CA LEU A 34 12.24 -7.62 -3.33
C LEU A 34 11.02 -7.93 -2.45
N GLU A 35 11.16 -8.90 -1.55
CA GLU A 35 10.09 -9.30 -0.62
C GLU A 35 9.82 -8.28 0.49
N ASN A 36 10.78 -7.37 0.73
CA ASN A 36 10.67 -6.32 1.74
C ASN A 36 10.19 -4.98 1.16
N CYS A 37 9.86 -4.94 -0.13
CA CYS A 37 9.43 -3.72 -0.80
C CYS A 37 7.96 -3.80 -1.19
N ASN A 38 7.23 -2.70 -0.95
CA ASN A 38 5.95 -2.42 -1.56
C ASN A 38 6.18 -1.42 -2.69
N PHE A 39 5.38 -1.52 -3.75
CA PHE A 39 5.55 -0.66 -4.93
C PHE A 39 4.28 0.12 -5.21
N THR A 40 4.42 1.44 -5.38
CA THR A 40 3.34 2.31 -5.85
C THR A 40 3.82 3.16 -7.02
N PHE A 41 2.91 3.52 -7.90
CA PHE A 41 3.21 4.22 -9.13
C PHE A 41 2.27 5.40 -9.31
N SER A 42 2.82 6.55 -9.65
CA SER A 42 2.04 7.75 -9.97
C SER A 42 1.34 7.68 -11.34
N LYS A 43 1.79 6.77 -12.21
CA LYS A 43 1.24 6.58 -13.56
C LYS A 43 0.88 5.10 -13.79
N GLU A 44 -0.33 4.87 -14.25
CA GLU A 44 -0.84 3.53 -14.59
C GLU A 44 0.08 2.76 -15.56
N TYR A 45 0.62 3.46 -16.56
CA TYR A 45 1.57 2.87 -17.50
C TYR A 45 2.78 2.24 -16.81
N HIS A 46 3.36 2.91 -15.81
CA HIS A 46 4.50 2.37 -15.07
C HIS A 46 4.12 1.13 -14.26
N ALA A 47 2.93 1.12 -13.65
CA ALA A 47 2.42 -0.05 -12.94
C ALA A 47 2.23 -1.25 -13.88
N LYS A 48 1.70 -1.02 -15.08
CA LYS A 48 1.56 -2.05 -16.13
C LYS A 48 2.92 -2.60 -16.58
N CYS A 49 3.90 -1.74 -16.79
CA CYS A 49 5.26 -2.15 -17.11
C CYS A 49 5.88 -2.97 -15.98
N PHE A 50 5.75 -2.49 -14.74
CA PHE A 50 6.23 -3.20 -13.56
C PHE A 50 5.63 -4.60 -13.45
N ARG A 51 4.31 -4.73 -13.61
CA ARG A 51 3.63 -6.03 -13.53
C ARG A 51 4.13 -7.03 -14.58
N LYS A 52 4.48 -6.54 -15.79
CA LYS A 52 5.10 -7.39 -16.82
C LYS A 52 6.53 -7.80 -16.49
N MET A 53 7.30 -6.92 -15.85
CA MET A 53 8.71 -7.15 -15.52
C MET A 53 8.91 -7.97 -14.24
N ALA A 54 7.96 -7.92 -13.32
CA ALA A 54 8.02 -8.56 -12.01
C ALA A 54 6.65 -9.16 -11.63
N PRO A 55 6.14 -10.15 -12.38
CA PRO A 55 4.82 -10.74 -12.12
C PRO A 55 4.75 -11.48 -10.79
N GLU A 56 5.89 -11.90 -10.24
CA GLU A 56 6.03 -12.59 -8.95
C GLU A 56 5.80 -11.68 -7.74
N VAL A 57 5.94 -10.37 -7.89
CA VAL A 57 5.79 -9.41 -6.77
C VAL A 57 4.35 -9.32 -6.31
N ARG A 58 4.11 -9.53 -5.01
CA ARG A 58 2.78 -9.53 -4.36
C ARG A 58 2.53 -8.31 -3.48
N THR A 59 3.09 -7.17 -3.85
CA THR A 59 3.04 -5.94 -3.05
C THR A 59 2.84 -4.69 -3.91
N LEU A 60 2.17 -4.85 -5.05
CA LEU A 60 1.77 -3.72 -5.88
C LEU A 60 0.60 -2.99 -5.22
N GLN A 61 0.83 -1.73 -4.89
CA GLN A 61 -0.16 -0.81 -4.35
C GLN A 61 -0.78 -0.01 -5.50
N ALA A 62 -2.10 0.05 -5.56
CA ALA A 62 -2.82 0.88 -6.52
C ALA A 62 -3.78 1.83 -5.79
N TYR A 63 -3.67 3.12 -6.08
CA TYR A 63 -4.61 4.10 -5.59
C TYR A 63 -5.98 3.93 -6.26
N ILE A 64 -7.02 3.80 -5.46
CA ILE A 64 -8.40 3.62 -5.91
C ILE A 64 -9.25 4.72 -5.31
N LYS A 65 -9.79 5.58 -6.15
CA LYS A 65 -10.50 6.78 -5.73
C LYS A 65 -11.86 6.47 -5.10
N SER A 66 -12.55 5.48 -5.62
CA SER A 66 -13.88 5.09 -5.16
C SER A 66 -14.15 3.60 -5.41
N GLU A 67 -15.19 3.06 -4.78
CA GLU A 67 -15.61 1.66 -4.97
C GLU A 67 -15.96 1.31 -6.43
N LYS A 68 -16.38 2.31 -7.23
CA LYS A 68 -16.74 2.13 -8.64
C LYS A 68 -15.51 1.83 -9.52
N ASP A 69 -14.34 2.28 -9.06
CA ASP A 69 -13.10 2.16 -9.81
C ASP A 69 -12.38 0.83 -9.55
N ILE A 70 -12.79 0.08 -8.51
CA ILE A 70 -12.11 -1.15 -8.07
C ILE A 70 -11.98 -2.16 -9.22
N GLU A 71 -13.09 -2.47 -9.90
CA GLU A 71 -13.08 -3.47 -10.97
C GLU A 71 -12.16 -3.09 -12.12
N HIS A 72 -12.19 -1.81 -12.51
CA HIS A 72 -11.31 -1.30 -13.55
C HIS A 72 -9.84 -1.43 -13.16
N VAL A 73 -9.48 -0.96 -11.96
CA VAL A 73 -8.11 -1.00 -11.46
C VAL A 73 -7.62 -2.45 -11.30
N VAL A 74 -8.45 -3.34 -10.79
CA VAL A 74 -8.11 -4.77 -10.67
C VAL A 74 -7.83 -5.38 -12.04
N LYS A 75 -8.68 -5.13 -13.03
CA LYS A 75 -8.53 -5.64 -14.39
C LYS A 75 -7.25 -5.13 -15.06
N GLU A 76 -6.96 -3.84 -14.90
CA GLU A 76 -5.86 -3.19 -15.61
C GLU A 76 -4.49 -3.38 -14.96
N LEU A 77 -4.43 -3.41 -13.63
CA LEU A 77 -3.18 -3.38 -12.88
C LEU A 77 -2.89 -4.65 -12.08
N HIS A 78 -3.90 -5.47 -11.82
CA HIS A 78 -3.79 -6.65 -10.93
C HIS A 78 -3.04 -6.31 -9.62
N PRO A 79 -3.51 -5.30 -8.85
CA PRO A 79 -2.85 -4.89 -7.62
C PRO A 79 -3.03 -5.96 -6.54
N ASP A 80 -2.21 -5.86 -5.51
CA ASP A 80 -2.32 -6.69 -4.30
C ASP A 80 -2.93 -5.87 -3.14
N ILE A 81 -2.72 -4.55 -3.18
CA ILE A 81 -3.15 -3.61 -2.14
C ILE A 81 -3.90 -2.45 -2.76
N ALA A 82 -5.14 -2.24 -2.34
CA ALA A 82 -5.92 -1.06 -2.66
C ALA A 82 -5.57 0.08 -1.71
N VAL A 83 -5.12 1.21 -2.23
CA VAL A 83 -4.81 2.42 -1.46
C VAL A 83 -5.96 3.40 -1.60
N VAL A 84 -6.51 3.86 -0.49
CA VAL A 84 -7.67 4.76 -0.47
C VAL A 84 -7.52 5.85 0.59
N TRP A 85 -7.96 7.07 0.29
CA TRP A 85 -8.09 8.12 1.29
C TRP A 85 -9.21 7.81 2.28
N ILE A 86 -9.01 8.14 3.54
CA ILE A 86 -9.97 7.86 4.63
C ILE A 86 -11.37 8.43 4.35
N ASP A 87 -11.46 9.57 3.69
CA ASP A 87 -12.73 10.20 3.34
C ASP A 87 -13.55 9.37 2.34
N SER A 88 -12.88 8.62 1.47
CA SER A 88 -13.48 7.73 0.47
C SER A 88 -13.64 6.30 0.96
N LEU A 89 -13.15 5.98 2.14
CA LEU A 89 -13.26 4.65 2.73
C LEU A 89 -14.67 4.40 3.26
N THR A 90 -15.32 3.35 2.75
CA THR A 90 -16.67 2.93 3.15
C THR A 90 -16.70 1.43 3.42
N PRO A 91 -17.71 0.91 4.16
CA PRO A 91 -17.90 -0.54 4.32
C PRO A 91 -18.00 -1.28 2.98
N GLN A 92 -18.66 -0.67 1.99
CA GLN A 92 -18.83 -1.23 0.64
C GLN A 92 -17.49 -1.29 -0.09
N PHE A 93 -16.64 -0.26 0.05
CA PHE A 93 -15.29 -0.27 -0.52
C PHE A 93 -14.48 -1.44 0.01
N VAL A 94 -14.44 -1.61 1.35
CA VAL A 94 -13.69 -2.70 1.99
C VAL A 94 -14.23 -4.06 1.55
N LYS A 95 -15.56 -4.25 1.57
CA LYS A 95 -16.21 -5.48 1.12
C LYS A 95 -15.80 -5.84 -0.32
N LYS A 96 -15.89 -4.88 -1.24
CA LYS A 96 -15.56 -5.10 -2.65
C LYS A 96 -14.07 -5.41 -2.85
N CYS A 97 -13.18 -4.77 -2.10
CA CYS A 97 -11.76 -5.13 -2.08
C CYS A 97 -11.55 -6.59 -1.65
N ARG A 98 -12.25 -7.05 -0.60
CA ARG A 98 -12.17 -8.45 -0.13
C ARG A 98 -12.66 -9.45 -1.19
N GLU A 99 -13.72 -9.13 -1.93
CA GLU A 99 -14.23 -9.94 -3.04
C GLU A 99 -13.18 -10.14 -4.15
N HIS A 100 -12.26 -9.18 -4.30
CA HIS A 100 -11.12 -9.24 -5.23
C HIS A 100 -9.80 -9.69 -4.58
N ASN A 101 -9.82 -10.19 -3.35
CA ASN A 101 -8.63 -10.59 -2.57
C ASN A 101 -7.60 -9.46 -2.40
N LEU A 102 -8.04 -8.21 -2.34
CA LEU A 102 -7.17 -7.06 -2.08
C LEU A 102 -7.03 -6.80 -0.59
N GLN A 103 -5.81 -6.50 -0.15
CA GLN A 103 -5.60 -5.79 1.10
C GLN A 103 -6.01 -4.33 0.95
N VAL A 104 -6.41 -3.69 2.05
CA VAL A 104 -6.81 -2.28 2.06
C VAL A 104 -5.82 -1.47 2.89
N LEU A 105 -5.24 -0.45 2.26
CA LEU A 105 -4.41 0.56 2.90
C LEU A 105 -5.17 1.88 2.95
N ALA A 106 -5.48 2.34 4.16
CA ALA A 106 -6.12 3.64 4.38
C ALA A 106 -5.08 4.74 4.58
N LEU A 107 -5.21 5.83 3.83
CA LEU A 107 -4.40 7.03 3.99
C LEU A 107 -5.07 7.96 5.00
N VAL A 108 -4.46 8.12 6.17
CA VAL A 108 -4.87 9.01 7.26
C VAL A 108 -3.75 10.02 7.49
N LEU A 109 -3.52 10.88 6.51
CA LEU A 109 -2.39 11.80 6.44
C LEU A 109 -2.84 13.26 6.52
N GLY A 110 -1.92 14.15 6.91
CA GLY A 110 -2.01 15.60 6.69
C GLY A 110 -2.76 16.41 7.75
N LEU A 111 -3.14 15.86 8.91
CA LEU A 111 -3.69 16.60 10.05
C LEU A 111 -3.08 16.14 11.36
N ASP A 112 -2.96 17.07 12.31
CA ASP A 112 -2.24 16.84 13.58
C ASP A 112 -2.89 15.80 14.49
N ASP A 113 -4.21 15.67 14.48
CA ASP A 113 -4.92 14.66 15.25
C ASP A 113 -6.10 14.10 14.46
N LYS A 114 -5.92 12.89 13.97
CA LYS A 114 -6.94 12.15 13.21
C LYS A 114 -7.47 10.95 13.98
N THR A 115 -7.78 11.16 15.25
CA THR A 115 -8.26 10.08 16.12
C THR A 115 -9.53 9.41 15.60
N GLU A 116 -10.50 10.20 15.09
CA GLU A 116 -11.76 9.67 14.56
C GLU A 116 -11.53 8.91 13.24
N GLU A 117 -10.71 9.44 12.35
CA GLU A 117 -10.35 8.79 11.09
C GLU A 117 -9.55 7.51 11.31
N ASN A 118 -8.61 7.51 12.26
CA ASN A 118 -7.91 6.29 12.66
C ASN A 118 -8.90 5.25 13.22
N GLN A 119 -9.84 5.66 14.06
CA GLN A 119 -10.87 4.78 14.60
C GLN A 119 -11.76 4.21 13.48
N LYS A 120 -12.20 5.06 12.55
CA LYS A 120 -12.97 4.62 11.37
C LYS A 120 -12.22 3.54 10.59
N ALA A 121 -10.91 3.72 10.33
CA ALA A 121 -10.12 2.75 9.61
C ALA A 121 -10.00 1.41 10.37
N VAL A 122 -9.79 1.47 11.67
CA VAL A 122 -9.74 0.29 12.55
C VAL A 122 -11.09 -0.44 12.55
N ASP A 123 -12.20 0.28 12.72
CA ASP A 123 -13.55 -0.29 12.79
C ASP A 123 -13.97 -0.95 11.48
N LEU A 124 -13.49 -0.43 10.34
CA LEU A 124 -13.72 -1.02 9.02
C LEU A 124 -12.79 -2.18 8.69
N GLY A 125 -11.83 -2.50 9.58
CA GLY A 125 -10.95 -3.65 9.44
C GLY A 125 -9.98 -3.55 8.27
N VAL A 126 -9.41 -2.36 8.02
CA VAL A 126 -8.35 -2.22 7.03
C VAL A 126 -7.08 -2.95 7.47
N ASP A 127 -6.26 -3.38 6.52
CA ASP A 127 -5.05 -4.14 6.81
C ASP A 127 -3.86 -3.24 7.16
N ILE A 128 -3.81 -2.05 6.57
CA ILE A 128 -2.69 -1.13 6.70
C ILE A 128 -3.22 0.28 6.88
N ILE A 129 -2.62 1.03 7.79
CA ILE A 129 -2.91 2.46 8.00
C ILE A 129 -1.63 3.25 7.78
N ALA A 130 -1.67 4.21 6.85
CA ALA A 130 -0.63 5.20 6.67
C ALA A 130 -1.00 6.45 7.49
N THR A 131 -0.17 6.80 8.47
CA THR A 131 -0.37 7.93 9.38
C THR A 131 0.92 8.70 9.57
N ASP A 132 0.82 10.01 9.80
CA ASP A 132 1.96 10.87 10.15
C ASP A 132 2.38 10.71 11.64
N HIS A 133 1.54 10.05 12.45
CA HIS A 133 1.76 9.86 13.90
C HIS A 133 1.70 8.38 14.31
N PRO A 134 2.61 7.52 13.80
CA PRO A 134 2.57 6.07 14.09
C PRO A 134 2.73 5.75 15.58
N GLU A 135 3.48 6.57 16.33
CA GLU A 135 3.64 6.42 17.76
C GLU A 135 2.32 6.60 18.54
N LYS A 136 1.53 7.62 18.20
CA LYS A 136 0.20 7.85 18.79
C LYS A 136 -0.76 6.71 18.46
N PHE A 137 -0.71 6.24 17.22
CA PHE A 137 -1.52 5.10 16.76
C PHE A 137 -1.18 3.84 17.58
N ILE A 138 0.11 3.51 17.70
CA ILE A 138 0.58 2.34 18.45
C ILE A 138 0.21 2.43 19.94
N MET A 139 0.31 3.61 20.55
CA MET A 139 -0.08 3.81 21.95
C MET A 139 -1.56 3.54 22.17
N LYS A 140 -2.43 3.89 21.23
CA LYS A 140 -3.89 3.73 21.36
C LYS A 140 -4.38 2.33 20.97
N TYR A 141 -3.87 1.76 19.89
CA TYR A 141 -4.39 0.52 19.29
C TYR A 141 -3.44 -0.69 19.44
N GLY A 142 -2.25 -0.47 19.99
CA GLY A 142 -1.22 -1.50 20.10
C GLY A 142 -0.37 -1.64 18.84
N LYS A 143 0.65 -2.48 18.94
CA LYS A 143 1.48 -2.80 17.76
C LYS A 143 0.68 -3.70 16.83
N PRO A 144 0.85 -3.53 15.49
CA PRO A 144 0.27 -4.45 14.53
C PRO A 144 0.78 -5.87 14.82
N SER A 145 -0.11 -6.84 14.78
CA SER A 145 0.28 -8.26 14.79
C SER A 145 1.13 -8.53 13.56
N MET A 146 2.38 -8.92 13.79
CA MET A 146 3.25 -9.36 12.70
C MET A 146 2.79 -10.72 12.15
#